data_0d6a0315ff647fdebcb98e64a0e45e42
#
_entry.id   0d6a0315ff647fdebcb98e64a0e45e42
#
_cell.length_a   1.000
_cell.length_b   1.000
_cell.length_c   1.000
_cell.angle_alpha   90.00
_cell.angle_beta   90.00
_cell.angle_gamma   90.00
#
_symmetry.space_group_name_H-M   'P 1'
#
loop_
_entity.id
_entity.type
_entity.pdbx_description
1 polymer ?
#
loop_
_entity_poly.entity_id
_entity_poly.type
_entity_poly.pdbx_seq_one_letter_code
_entity_poly.pdbx_strand_id
1 'polypeptide(L)'
;GQGKRLMVMAGGTGGHVFPGLAVAHHLMAQGWQVRWLGTADRMEADLVPKHGIEIDFIRISGLRGKGIKALIAAPLRIFNAWRQARAIMKAYKPDVVLGMGGYVSGPGGLAAWSLGIPVVLHEQNGIAGLTNKWLAKIATKVMQAFPGAFPNAEVVGNPVRTDVLALPLPQQRLAGREGPVRVLVVGGSQGARILNQTMPQVAAKLGDSVTIWHQSGKGSQQSVEQAYAEAGQPQHKVTEFIDD
;
A
#
# COMPACT_ATOMS: atom_id res chain seq x y z
N GLY A 1 16.96 27.71 -8.74
CA GLY A 1 17.66 26.46 -8.59
C GLY A 1 16.79 25.29 -9.02
N GLN A 2 17.36 24.28 -9.60
CA GLN A 2 16.64 23.08 -9.96
C GLN A 2 16.17 22.37 -8.70
N GLY A 3 14.89 22.02 -8.64
CA GLY A 3 14.33 21.26 -7.54
C GLY A 3 14.97 19.88 -7.41
N LYS A 4 14.98 19.34 -6.19
CA LYS A 4 15.44 17.97 -5.93
C LYS A 4 14.47 16.97 -6.55
N ARG A 5 14.97 15.81 -6.90
CA ARG A 5 14.21 14.74 -7.55
C ARG A 5 14.09 13.53 -6.62
N LEU A 6 12.86 13.12 -6.40
CA LEU A 6 12.53 11.91 -5.64
C LEU A 6 11.97 10.86 -6.59
N MET A 7 12.37 9.61 -6.41
CA MET A 7 11.65 8.47 -6.97
C MET A 7 11.03 7.66 -5.84
N VAL A 8 9.70 7.53 -5.85
CA VAL A 8 8.98 6.67 -4.92
C VAL A 8 8.84 5.29 -5.54
N MET A 9 9.21 4.28 -4.80
CA MET A 9 9.07 2.87 -5.18
C MET A 9 8.02 2.24 -4.28
N ALA A 10 6.84 2.02 -4.80
CA ALA A 10 5.75 1.41 -4.06
C ALA A 10 4.76 0.78 -5.02
N GLY A 11 4.20 -0.33 -4.63
CA GLY A 11 3.22 -0.99 -5.45
C GLY A 11 2.52 -2.16 -4.77
N GLY A 12 1.50 -2.64 -5.45
CA GLY A 12 0.75 -3.83 -5.07
C GLY A 12 -0.46 -3.57 -4.20
N THR A 13 -0.32 -2.88 -3.08
CA THR A 13 -1.41 -2.65 -2.14
C THR A 13 -1.51 -1.19 -1.70
N GLY A 14 -2.69 -0.80 -1.20
CA GLY A 14 -2.92 0.52 -0.64
C GLY A 14 -2.03 0.84 0.55
N GLY A 15 -1.64 -0.16 1.32
CA GLY A 15 -0.73 0.01 2.46
C GLY A 15 0.64 0.53 2.08
N HIS A 16 1.08 0.32 0.84
CA HIS A 16 2.32 0.86 0.29
C HIS A 16 2.09 2.15 -0.50
N VAL A 17 1.07 2.16 -1.34
CA VAL A 17 0.82 3.23 -2.31
C VAL A 17 0.33 4.51 -1.65
N PHE A 18 -0.65 4.44 -0.75
CA PHE A 18 -1.21 5.64 -0.12
C PHE A 18 -0.20 6.40 0.75
N PRO A 19 0.60 5.75 1.62
CA PRO A 19 1.65 6.46 2.33
C PRO A 19 2.69 7.09 1.39
N GLY A 20 3.03 6.40 0.30
CA GLY A 20 3.93 6.94 -0.73
C GLY A 20 3.38 8.18 -1.39
N LEU A 21 2.07 8.19 -1.71
CA LEU A 21 1.39 9.36 -2.27
C LEU A 21 1.38 10.53 -1.28
N ALA A 22 1.16 10.27 0.00
CA ALA A 22 1.19 11.32 1.02
C ALA A 22 2.56 12.00 1.10
N VAL A 23 3.65 11.23 1.08
CA VAL A 23 5.01 11.78 1.05
C VAL A 23 5.25 12.54 -0.25
N ALA A 24 4.85 11.98 -1.39
CA ALA A 24 5.01 12.61 -2.70
C ALA A 24 4.35 13.98 -2.74
N HIS A 25 3.10 14.09 -2.32
CA HIS A 25 2.37 15.36 -2.32
C HIS A 25 3.01 16.38 -1.37
N HIS A 26 3.47 15.95 -0.22
CA HIS A 26 4.14 16.83 0.73
C HIS A 26 5.42 17.44 0.12
N LEU A 27 6.25 16.63 -0.52
CA LEU A 27 7.49 17.10 -1.13
C LEU A 27 7.24 17.90 -2.41
N MET A 28 6.24 17.53 -3.20
CA MET A 28 5.84 18.33 -4.39
C MET A 28 5.41 19.73 -3.97
N ALA A 29 4.70 19.89 -2.86
CA ALA A 29 4.34 21.19 -2.32
C ALA A 29 5.56 22.02 -1.90
N GLN A 30 6.70 21.37 -1.63
CA GLN A 30 7.98 22.03 -1.32
C GLN A 30 8.86 22.25 -2.56
N GLY A 31 8.35 21.97 -3.75
CA GLY A 31 9.07 22.20 -5.00
C GLY A 31 9.89 21.01 -5.51
N TRP A 32 9.76 19.83 -4.90
CA TRP A 32 10.41 18.62 -5.39
C TRP A 32 9.73 18.12 -6.66
N GLN A 33 10.54 17.55 -7.56
CA GLN A 33 10.03 16.70 -8.64
C GLN A 33 9.89 15.28 -8.11
N VAL A 34 8.77 14.63 -8.41
CA VAL A 34 8.50 13.27 -7.99
C VAL A 34 8.15 12.41 -9.19
N ARG A 35 8.75 11.25 -9.25
CA ARG A 35 8.42 10.21 -10.22
C ARG A 35 8.23 8.90 -9.47
N TRP A 36 7.48 7.99 -10.02
CA TRP A 36 7.10 6.74 -9.35
C TRP A 36 7.60 5.54 -10.11
N LEU A 37 8.03 4.51 -9.39
CA LEU A 37 8.39 3.20 -9.92
C LEU A 37 7.39 2.17 -9.42
N GLY A 38 6.70 1.51 -10.32
CA GLY A 38 5.67 0.54 -10.00
C GLY A 38 5.55 -0.56 -11.07
N THR A 39 4.45 -1.30 -11.01
CA THR A 39 4.12 -2.34 -11.98
C THR A 39 2.82 -1.99 -12.71
N ALA A 40 2.72 -2.37 -13.98
CA ALA A 40 1.61 -1.98 -14.85
C ALA A 40 0.30 -2.69 -14.51
N ASP A 41 0.35 -3.80 -13.81
CA ASP A 41 -0.79 -4.68 -13.51
C ASP A 41 -1.37 -4.49 -12.10
N ARG A 42 -0.89 -3.48 -11.37
CA ARG A 42 -1.34 -3.23 -9.99
C ARG A 42 -1.97 -1.84 -9.86
N MET A 43 -2.53 -1.55 -8.67
CA MET A 43 -3.32 -0.34 -8.42
C MET A 43 -2.55 0.96 -8.68
N GLU A 44 -1.25 0.97 -8.50
CA GLU A 44 -0.43 2.18 -8.74
C GLU A 44 -0.48 2.65 -10.18
N ALA A 45 -0.65 1.73 -11.14
CA ALA A 45 -0.69 2.07 -12.55
C ALA A 45 -1.81 3.06 -12.90
N ASP A 46 -2.97 2.92 -12.26
CA ASP A 46 -4.11 3.81 -12.47
C ASP A 46 -4.15 4.95 -11.46
N LEU A 47 -3.81 4.68 -10.22
CA LEU A 47 -3.95 5.63 -9.12
C LEU A 47 -2.91 6.75 -9.16
N VAL A 48 -1.65 6.42 -9.38
CA VAL A 48 -0.54 7.39 -9.31
C VAL A 48 -0.66 8.48 -10.38
N PRO A 49 -0.97 8.18 -11.66
CA PRO A 49 -1.18 9.24 -12.65
C PRO A 49 -2.33 10.19 -12.31
N LYS A 50 -3.37 9.71 -11.65
CA LYS A 50 -4.49 10.57 -11.20
C LYS A 50 -4.06 11.64 -10.21
N HIS A 51 -2.94 11.43 -9.53
CA HIS A 51 -2.34 12.41 -8.61
C HIS A 51 -1.31 13.32 -9.28
N GLY A 52 -1.23 13.31 -10.61
CA GLY A 52 -0.31 14.17 -11.35
C GLY A 52 1.15 13.73 -11.27
N ILE A 53 1.41 12.46 -10.97
CA ILE A 53 2.76 11.91 -10.84
C ILE A 53 3.01 10.96 -12.00
N GLU A 54 4.12 11.15 -12.71
CA GLU A 54 4.53 10.24 -13.76
C GLU A 54 5.03 8.93 -13.16
N ILE A 55 4.66 7.81 -13.78
CA ILE A 55 5.02 6.47 -13.32
C ILE A 55 5.77 5.73 -14.41
N ASP A 56 6.86 5.08 -14.01
CA ASP A 56 7.60 4.13 -14.82
C ASP A 56 7.33 2.71 -14.33
N PHE A 57 7.29 1.77 -15.24
CA PHE A 57 6.97 0.38 -14.93
C PHE A 57 8.18 -0.52 -15.10
N ILE A 58 8.34 -1.46 -14.18
CA ILE A 58 9.24 -2.61 -14.34
C ILE A 58 8.41 -3.89 -14.32
N ARG A 59 8.91 -4.91 -14.99
CA ARG A 59 8.24 -6.22 -15.06
C ARG A 59 8.79 -7.13 -13.99
N ILE A 60 7.94 -7.53 -13.05
CA ILE A 60 8.27 -8.49 -11.98
C ILE A 60 7.34 -9.70 -12.03
N SER A 61 6.42 -9.73 -12.98
CA SER A 61 5.45 -10.82 -13.15
C SER A 61 6.14 -12.17 -13.25
N GLY A 62 5.57 -13.17 -12.57
CA GLY A 62 6.02 -14.55 -12.66
C GLY A 62 6.92 -15.05 -11.54
N LEU A 63 7.25 -14.22 -10.53
CA LEU A 63 7.91 -14.69 -9.31
C LEU A 63 7.01 -15.60 -8.46
N ARG A 64 5.70 -15.64 -8.77
CA ARG A 64 4.69 -16.47 -8.10
C ARG A 64 4.46 -17.81 -8.76
N GLY A 65 5.21 -18.16 -9.82
CA GLY A 65 5.08 -19.46 -10.48
C GLY A 65 5.45 -20.58 -9.52
N LYS A 66 4.67 -21.67 -9.56
CA LYS A 66 4.99 -22.89 -8.82
C LYS A 66 5.79 -23.83 -9.71
N GLY A 67 6.86 -24.42 -9.15
CA GLY A 67 7.65 -25.45 -9.82
C GLY A 67 9.11 -25.08 -10.06
N ILE A 68 9.88 -26.06 -10.53
CA ILE A 68 11.33 -25.95 -10.74
C ILE A 68 11.66 -24.89 -11.79
N LYS A 69 10.86 -24.79 -12.85
CA LYS A 69 11.07 -23.78 -13.92
C LYS A 69 10.94 -22.33 -13.37
N ALA A 70 9.99 -22.10 -12.45
CA ALA A 70 9.83 -20.81 -11.83
C ALA A 70 11.02 -20.44 -10.94
N LEU A 71 11.55 -21.39 -10.18
CA LEU A 71 12.73 -21.21 -9.35
C LEU A 71 13.98 -20.89 -10.16
N ILE A 72 14.17 -21.56 -11.30
CA ILE A 72 15.30 -21.34 -12.22
C ILE A 72 15.16 -19.98 -12.91
N ALA A 73 13.94 -19.58 -13.28
CA ALA A 73 13.67 -18.32 -13.97
C ALA A 73 13.68 -17.09 -13.03
N ALA A 74 13.49 -17.27 -11.72
CA ALA A 74 13.42 -16.16 -10.77
C ALA A 74 14.66 -15.27 -10.78
N PRO A 75 15.91 -15.78 -10.77
CA PRO A 75 17.10 -14.93 -10.84
C PRO A 75 17.15 -14.07 -12.11
N LEU A 76 16.76 -14.63 -13.26
CA LEU A 76 16.73 -13.90 -14.53
C LEU A 76 15.68 -12.77 -14.50
N ARG A 77 14.53 -13.03 -13.91
CA ARG A 77 13.46 -12.04 -13.77
C ARG A 77 13.85 -10.88 -12.84
N ILE A 78 14.48 -11.21 -11.72
CA ILE A 78 15.02 -10.20 -10.80
C ILE A 78 16.09 -9.39 -11.50
N PHE A 79 16.98 -10.01 -12.23
CA PHE A 79 18.02 -9.34 -13.00
C PHE A 79 17.43 -8.40 -14.07
N ASN A 80 16.42 -8.85 -14.80
CA ASN A 80 15.73 -8.01 -15.78
C ASN A 80 15.03 -6.83 -15.14
N ALA A 81 14.34 -7.04 -14.01
CA ALA A 81 13.70 -5.97 -13.24
C ALA A 81 14.72 -4.94 -12.74
N TRP A 82 15.87 -5.41 -12.25
CA TRP A 82 16.97 -4.55 -11.82
C TRP A 82 17.52 -3.72 -12.99
N ARG A 83 17.74 -4.34 -14.17
CA ARG A 83 18.19 -3.62 -15.36
C ARG A 83 17.21 -2.55 -15.79
N GLN A 84 15.91 -2.85 -15.80
CA GLN A 84 14.85 -1.90 -16.14
C GLN A 84 14.83 -0.72 -15.17
N ALA A 85 14.87 -1.00 -13.87
CA ALA A 85 14.91 0.02 -12.84
C ALA A 85 16.16 0.91 -12.99
N ARG A 86 17.30 0.30 -13.25
CA ARG A 86 18.56 1.00 -13.45
C ARG A 86 18.53 1.95 -14.64
N ALA A 87 17.95 1.49 -15.77
CA ALA A 87 17.78 2.33 -16.96
C ALA A 87 16.86 3.53 -16.69
N ILE A 88 15.77 3.32 -15.99
CA ILE A 88 14.82 4.36 -15.59
C ILE A 88 15.52 5.40 -14.70
N MET A 89 16.28 4.95 -13.71
CA MET A 89 17.01 5.85 -12.79
C MET A 89 18.14 6.62 -13.47
N LYS A 90 18.83 6.00 -14.42
CA LYS A 90 19.85 6.70 -15.24
C LYS A 90 19.24 7.84 -16.06
N ALA A 91 18.03 7.65 -16.57
CA ALA A 91 17.33 8.67 -17.34
C ALA A 91 16.78 9.78 -16.45
N TYR A 92 16.13 9.43 -15.36
CA TYR A 92 15.52 10.41 -14.45
C TYR A 92 16.52 11.11 -13.55
N LYS A 93 17.56 10.42 -13.11
CA LYS A 93 18.60 10.90 -12.19
C LYS A 93 18.01 11.40 -10.86
N PRO A 94 17.34 10.53 -10.08
CA PRO A 94 16.81 10.95 -8.79
C PRO A 94 17.96 11.26 -7.81
N ASP A 95 17.75 12.23 -6.94
CA ASP A 95 18.66 12.54 -5.84
C ASP A 95 18.52 11.53 -4.70
N VAL A 96 17.34 10.95 -4.56
CA VAL A 96 17.03 9.94 -3.54
C VAL A 96 15.89 9.06 -4.03
N VAL A 97 15.91 7.80 -3.62
CA VAL A 97 14.77 6.89 -3.82
C VAL A 97 14.16 6.52 -2.46
N LEU A 98 12.85 6.45 -2.42
CA LEU A 98 12.08 6.07 -1.24
C LEU A 98 11.37 4.75 -1.50
N GLY A 99 11.76 3.71 -0.78
CA GLY A 99 11.11 2.40 -0.83
C GLY A 99 10.01 2.30 0.22
N MET A 100 8.77 2.21 -0.24
CA MET A 100 7.59 2.08 0.63
C MET A 100 7.10 0.64 0.75
N GLY A 101 7.60 -0.25 -0.12
CA GLY A 101 7.22 -1.66 -0.14
C GLY A 101 6.63 -2.11 -1.47
N GLY A 102 6.41 -3.40 -1.57
CA GLY A 102 5.98 -4.06 -2.80
C GLY A 102 7.14 -4.68 -3.56
N TYR A 103 6.83 -5.42 -4.61
CA TYR A 103 7.83 -6.15 -5.39
C TYR A 103 8.85 -5.25 -6.10
N VAL A 104 8.48 -4.02 -6.41
CA VAL A 104 9.37 -3.07 -7.10
C VAL A 104 10.52 -2.60 -6.22
N SER A 105 10.33 -2.58 -4.90
CA SER A 105 11.31 -2.01 -3.96
C SER A 105 12.61 -2.79 -3.92
N GLY A 106 12.57 -4.11 -4.08
CA GLY A 106 13.78 -4.94 -4.12
C GLY A 106 14.69 -4.59 -5.29
N PRO A 107 14.27 -4.83 -6.54
CA PRO A 107 15.06 -4.47 -7.71
C PRO A 107 15.37 -2.97 -7.79
N GLY A 108 14.40 -2.12 -7.45
CA GLY A 108 14.58 -0.67 -7.46
C GLY A 108 15.61 -0.19 -6.45
N GLY A 109 15.57 -0.72 -5.23
CA GLY A 109 16.55 -0.38 -4.20
C GLY A 109 17.96 -0.80 -4.57
N LEU A 110 18.11 -2.00 -5.11
CA LEU A 110 19.41 -2.49 -5.59
C LEU A 110 19.94 -1.66 -6.77
N ALA A 111 19.04 -1.27 -7.68
CA ALA A 111 19.42 -0.42 -8.81
C ALA A 111 19.93 0.95 -8.34
N ALA A 112 19.22 1.58 -7.41
CA ALA A 112 19.64 2.85 -6.81
C ALA A 112 21.02 2.72 -6.13
N TRP A 113 21.18 1.69 -5.32
CA TRP A 113 22.44 1.42 -4.66
C TRP A 113 23.59 1.25 -5.66
N SER A 114 23.37 0.50 -6.73
CA SER A 114 24.39 0.29 -7.77
C SER A 114 24.78 1.58 -8.52
N LEU A 115 23.91 2.57 -8.51
CA LEU A 115 24.13 3.89 -9.14
C LEU A 115 24.63 4.94 -8.13
N GLY A 116 24.84 4.58 -6.87
CA GLY A 116 25.25 5.51 -5.84
C GLY A 116 24.15 6.47 -5.40
N ILE A 117 22.89 6.14 -5.68
CA ILE A 117 21.73 6.94 -5.28
C ILE A 117 21.32 6.53 -3.87
N PRO A 118 21.18 7.48 -2.91
CA PRO A 118 20.74 7.16 -1.56
C PRO A 118 19.36 6.46 -1.54
N VAL A 119 19.27 5.40 -0.75
CA VAL A 119 18.05 4.62 -0.55
C VAL A 119 17.50 4.89 0.83
N VAL A 120 16.26 5.35 0.91
CA VAL A 120 15.51 5.54 2.15
C VAL A 120 14.35 4.55 2.14
N LEU A 121 14.19 3.84 3.24
CA LEU A 121 13.11 2.86 3.41
C LEU A 121 12.13 3.30 4.49
N HIS A 122 10.87 3.01 4.27
CA HIS A 122 9.82 3.15 5.28
C HIS A 122 9.06 1.82 5.40
N GLU A 123 9.00 1.28 6.61
CA GLU A 123 8.23 0.07 6.94
C GLU A 123 6.94 0.47 7.67
N GLN A 124 5.80 0.12 7.10
CA GLN A 124 4.48 0.46 7.65
C GLN A 124 3.99 -0.54 8.70
N ASN A 125 4.56 -1.73 8.71
CA ASN A 125 4.14 -2.82 9.60
C ASN A 125 5.03 -2.89 10.84
N GLY A 126 4.51 -3.51 11.91
CA GLY A 126 5.28 -3.75 13.13
C GLY A 126 6.36 -4.81 12.97
N ILE A 127 6.32 -5.60 11.90
CA ILE A 127 7.31 -6.61 11.53
C ILE A 127 7.83 -6.28 10.14
N ALA A 128 9.15 -6.26 9.98
CA ALA A 128 9.76 -5.95 8.70
C ALA A 128 9.53 -7.09 7.69
N GLY A 129 9.15 -6.72 6.47
CA GLY A 129 9.10 -7.64 5.35
C GLY A 129 10.51 -8.11 4.95
N LEU A 130 10.59 -9.27 4.30
CA LEU A 130 11.87 -9.86 3.89
C LEU A 130 12.68 -8.93 2.99
N THR A 131 12.02 -8.30 2.02
CA THR A 131 12.67 -7.35 1.11
C THR A 131 13.28 -6.18 1.87
N ASN A 132 12.53 -5.59 2.81
CA ASN A 132 13.03 -4.47 3.62
C ASN A 132 14.18 -4.90 4.55
N LYS A 133 14.15 -6.11 5.08
CA LYS A 133 15.27 -6.65 5.87
C LYS A 133 16.57 -6.71 5.05
N TRP A 134 16.49 -7.14 3.80
CA TRP A 134 17.66 -7.17 2.90
C TRP A 134 18.10 -5.77 2.50
N LEU A 135 17.17 -4.90 2.10
CA LEU A 135 17.47 -3.55 1.68
C LEU A 135 18.02 -2.68 2.81
N ALA A 136 17.60 -2.94 4.06
CA ALA A 136 18.11 -2.20 5.22
C ALA A 136 19.64 -2.27 5.35
N LYS A 137 20.27 -3.32 4.83
CA LYS A 137 21.74 -3.48 4.84
C LYS A 137 22.44 -2.49 3.93
N ILE A 138 21.79 -2.00 2.90
CA ILE A 138 22.33 -1.06 1.92
C ILE A 138 21.67 0.31 1.95
N ALA A 139 20.61 0.47 2.73
CA ALA A 139 19.87 1.73 2.82
C ALA A 139 20.68 2.78 3.58
N THR A 140 20.59 4.02 3.11
CA THR A 140 21.16 5.18 3.79
C THR A 140 20.38 5.49 5.06
N LYS A 141 19.05 5.33 5.04
CA LYS A 141 18.18 5.54 6.19
C LYS A 141 17.01 4.57 6.16
N VAL A 142 16.66 4.07 7.33
CA VAL A 142 15.48 3.21 7.53
C VAL A 142 14.58 3.87 8.56
N MET A 143 13.31 4.04 8.19
CA MET A 143 12.25 4.58 9.06
C MET A 143 11.17 3.53 9.26
N GLN A 144 10.47 3.58 10.38
CA GLN A 144 9.38 2.66 10.67
C GLN A 144 8.17 3.39 11.25
N ALA A 145 6.98 2.87 10.95
CA ALA A 145 5.74 3.42 11.48
C ALA A 145 5.55 3.07 12.95
N PHE A 146 5.94 1.86 13.34
CA PHE A 146 5.81 1.32 14.69
C PHE A 146 7.16 0.78 15.15
N PRO A 147 7.46 0.82 16.46
CA PRO A 147 8.68 0.20 16.97
C PRO A 147 8.63 -1.33 16.80
N GLY A 148 9.80 -1.94 16.65
CA GLY A 148 9.96 -3.39 16.63
C GLY A 148 10.29 -4.00 15.26
N ALA A 149 10.01 -3.32 14.16
CA ALA A 149 10.38 -3.81 12.84
C ALA A 149 11.92 -3.82 12.65
N PHE A 150 12.55 -2.73 13.05
CA PHE A 150 14.02 -2.58 13.03
C PHE A 150 14.50 -1.98 14.36
N PRO A 151 15.53 -2.57 15.01
CA PRO A 151 15.94 -2.13 16.36
C PRO A 151 16.38 -0.67 16.46
N ASN A 152 17.03 -0.15 15.43
CA ASN A 152 17.67 1.16 15.45
C ASN A 152 17.03 2.17 14.49
N ALA A 153 15.90 1.83 13.89
CA ALA A 153 15.23 2.73 12.96
C ALA A 153 14.40 3.77 13.70
N GLU A 154 14.33 4.96 13.12
CA GLU A 154 13.52 6.05 13.65
C GLU A 154 12.03 5.74 13.48
N VAL A 155 11.25 5.91 14.55
CA VAL A 155 9.81 5.76 14.52
C VAL A 155 9.21 7.10 14.08
N VAL A 156 8.64 7.13 12.86
CA VAL A 156 8.12 8.37 12.25
C VAL A 156 6.61 8.34 12.06
N GLY A 157 5.95 7.25 12.43
CA GLY A 157 4.54 7.04 12.14
C GLY A 157 4.30 6.68 10.68
N ASN A 158 3.04 6.69 10.28
CA ASN A 158 2.63 6.37 8.93
C ASN A 158 2.06 7.63 8.26
N PRO A 159 2.58 8.05 7.10
CA PRO A 159 2.07 9.22 6.39
C PRO A 159 0.59 9.05 6.04
N VAL A 160 -0.20 10.09 6.33
CA VAL A 160 -1.65 10.10 6.13
C VAL A 160 -2.03 11.26 5.24
N ARG A 161 -3.04 11.07 4.39
CA ARG A 161 -3.56 12.09 3.50
C ARG A 161 -4.06 13.30 4.28
N THR A 162 -3.87 14.50 3.74
CA THR A 162 -4.30 15.75 4.38
C THR A 162 -5.80 15.82 4.61
N ASP A 163 -6.61 15.26 3.71
CA ASP A 163 -8.06 15.21 3.87
C ASP A 163 -8.48 14.41 5.11
N VAL A 164 -7.77 13.32 5.42
CA VAL A 164 -8.00 12.54 6.65
C VAL A 164 -7.56 13.33 7.89
N LEU A 165 -6.40 13.99 7.82
CA LEU A 165 -5.90 14.81 8.94
C LEU A 165 -6.80 16.00 9.24
N ALA A 166 -7.52 16.51 8.25
CA ALA A 166 -8.45 17.63 8.39
C ALA A 166 -9.80 17.24 8.99
N LEU A 167 -10.09 15.95 9.17
CA LEU A 167 -11.34 15.50 9.77
C LEU A 167 -11.46 15.97 11.24
N PRO A 168 -12.68 16.30 11.69
CA PRO A 168 -12.91 16.59 13.10
C PRO A 168 -12.51 15.42 14.01
N LEU A 169 -12.22 15.71 15.26
CA LEU A 169 -11.89 14.69 16.25
C LEU A 169 -13.02 13.66 16.39
N PRO A 170 -12.69 12.39 16.71
CA PRO A 170 -13.70 11.34 16.85
C PRO A 170 -14.85 11.70 17.78
N GLN A 171 -14.57 12.38 18.89
CA GLN A 171 -15.59 12.82 19.85
C GLN A 171 -16.61 13.76 19.20
N GLN A 172 -16.13 14.65 18.34
CA GLN A 172 -16.99 15.60 17.62
C GLN A 172 -17.82 14.90 16.55
N ARG A 173 -17.21 13.95 15.81
CA ARG A 173 -17.92 13.22 14.76
C ARG A 173 -18.96 12.23 15.29
N LEU A 174 -18.74 11.70 16.49
CA LEU A 174 -19.64 10.74 17.13
C LEU A 174 -20.73 11.42 17.95
N ALA A 175 -20.60 12.71 18.24
CA ALA A 175 -21.58 13.46 19.02
C ALA A 175 -22.96 13.46 18.32
N GLY A 176 -24.02 13.22 19.10
CA GLY A 176 -25.38 13.23 18.60
C GLY A 176 -25.82 12.00 17.81
N ARG A 177 -24.96 11.00 17.68
CA ARG A 177 -25.35 9.74 17.03
C ARG A 177 -26.20 8.90 17.97
N GLU A 178 -27.37 8.50 17.47
CA GLU A 178 -28.32 7.65 18.17
C GLU A 178 -28.65 6.43 17.31
N GLY A 179 -29.31 5.44 17.91
CA GLY A 179 -29.72 4.21 17.23
C GLY A 179 -28.69 3.09 17.29
N PRO A 180 -28.80 2.09 16.42
CA PRO A 180 -27.85 0.96 16.41
C PRO A 180 -26.41 1.40 16.23
N VAL A 181 -25.48 0.67 16.83
CA VAL A 181 -24.05 0.92 16.63
C VAL A 181 -23.70 0.68 15.17
N ARG A 182 -23.05 1.64 14.55
CA ARG A 182 -22.59 1.52 13.16
C ARG A 182 -21.20 0.88 13.14
N VAL A 183 -21.09 -0.23 12.44
CA VAL A 183 -19.85 -1.00 12.33
C VAL A 183 -19.38 -0.96 10.88
N LEU A 184 -18.18 -0.44 10.65
CA LEU A 184 -17.51 -0.47 9.36
C LEU A 184 -16.53 -1.64 9.34
N VAL A 185 -16.68 -2.56 8.38
CA VAL A 185 -15.82 -3.73 8.23
C VAL A 185 -14.93 -3.52 7.00
N VAL A 186 -13.62 -3.42 7.24
CA VAL A 186 -12.63 -3.16 6.18
C VAL A 186 -11.47 -4.12 6.37
N GLY A 187 -11.18 -4.90 5.33
CA GLY A 187 -10.04 -5.81 5.30
C GLY A 187 -8.94 -5.39 4.34
N GLY A 188 -8.78 -4.07 4.12
CA GLY A 188 -7.90 -3.53 3.10
C GLY A 188 -8.63 -3.38 1.77
N SER A 189 -7.94 -2.86 0.74
CA SER A 189 -8.54 -2.55 -0.56
C SER A 189 -9.10 -3.79 -1.28
N GLN A 190 -8.55 -4.97 -1.00
CA GLN A 190 -8.98 -6.24 -1.60
C GLN A 190 -9.95 -7.02 -0.71
N GLY A 191 -10.34 -6.46 0.43
CA GLY A 191 -11.13 -7.14 1.43
C GLY A 191 -10.31 -8.17 2.21
N ALA A 192 -10.98 -8.91 3.08
CA ALA A 192 -10.39 -10.01 3.83
C ALA A 192 -11.35 -11.18 3.83
N ARG A 193 -10.91 -12.33 3.34
CA ARG A 193 -11.73 -13.54 3.28
C ARG A 193 -12.26 -13.95 4.65
N ILE A 194 -11.43 -13.87 5.68
CA ILE A 194 -11.85 -14.23 7.04
C ILE A 194 -12.98 -13.33 7.54
N LEU A 195 -12.93 -12.03 7.25
CA LEU A 195 -13.99 -11.09 7.60
C LEU A 195 -15.25 -11.36 6.79
N ASN A 196 -15.11 -11.63 5.49
CA ASN A 196 -16.23 -11.96 4.62
C ASN A 196 -16.99 -13.20 5.09
N GLN A 197 -16.30 -14.18 5.67
CA GLN A 197 -16.88 -15.40 6.19
C GLN A 197 -17.44 -15.26 7.61
N THR A 198 -16.79 -14.47 8.46
CA THR A 198 -17.10 -14.38 9.89
C THR A 198 -18.15 -13.32 10.21
N MET A 199 -18.10 -12.17 9.56
CA MET A 199 -18.97 -11.03 9.90
C MET A 199 -20.47 -11.32 9.74
N PRO A 200 -20.95 -12.07 8.72
CA PRO A 200 -22.35 -12.43 8.66
C PRO A 200 -22.83 -13.22 9.88
N GLN A 201 -21.99 -14.08 10.45
CA GLN A 201 -22.29 -14.84 11.66
C GLN A 201 -22.33 -13.94 12.90
N VAL A 202 -21.42 -12.96 12.97
CA VAL A 202 -21.42 -11.95 14.03
C VAL A 202 -22.69 -11.11 13.97
N ALA A 203 -23.10 -10.69 12.78
CA ALA A 203 -24.34 -9.94 12.57
C ALA A 203 -25.56 -10.72 13.07
N ALA A 204 -25.61 -12.02 12.80
CA ALA A 204 -26.69 -12.88 13.26
C ALA A 204 -26.80 -12.92 14.79
N LYS A 205 -25.65 -12.89 15.50
CA LYS A 205 -25.61 -12.88 16.96
C LYS A 205 -25.97 -11.54 17.57
N LEU A 206 -25.63 -10.44 16.92
CA LEU A 206 -25.84 -9.08 17.44
C LEU A 206 -27.21 -8.50 17.05
N GLY A 207 -27.84 -9.04 16.00
CA GLY A 207 -29.18 -8.65 15.57
C GLY A 207 -29.30 -7.15 15.29
N ASP A 208 -30.37 -6.55 15.80
CA ASP A 208 -30.68 -5.13 15.54
C ASP A 208 -29.81 -4.14 16.31
N SER A 209 -28.90 -4.63 17.16
CA SER A 209 -28.01 -3.74 17.92
C SER A 209 -26.93 -3.09 17.07
N VAL A 210 -26.67 -3.60 15.87
CA VAL A 210 -25.64 -3.07 14.97
C VAL A 210 -26.19 -2.87 13.55
N THR A 211 -25.63 -1.90 12.86
CA THR A 211 -25.78 -1.71 11.41
C THR A 211 -24.38 -1.82 10.80
N ILE A 212 -24.22 -2.67 9.80
CA ILE A 212 -22.91 -2.98 9.21
C ILE A 212 -22.81 -2.41 7.79
N TRP A 213 -21.68 -1.78 7.51
CA TRP A 213 -21.23 -1.50 6.16
C TRP A 213 -19.93 -2.29 5.95
N HIS A 214 -19.97 -3.26 5.03
CA HIS A 214 -18.90 -4.23 4.83
C HIS A 214 -18.25 -4.03 3.46
N GLN A 215 -16.95 -3.72 3.45
CA GLN A 215 -16.15 -3.72 2.24
C GLN A 215 -15.64 -5.14 1.97
N SER A 216 -16.19 -5.77 0.93
CA SER A 216 -15.93 -7.18 0.63
C SER A 216 -14.66 -7.43 -0.17
N GLY A 217 -14.19 -6.43 -0.91
CA GLY A 217 -13.17 -6.57 -1.93
C GLY A 217 -13.76 -6.96 -3.29
N LYS A 218 -12.98 -6.73 -4.34
CA LYS A 218 -13.40 -6.98 -5.72
C LYS A 218 -13.77 -8.44 -5.93
N GLY A 219 -14.92 -8.67 -6.57
CA GLY A 219 -15.41 -10.00 -6.91
C GLY A 219 -16.12 -10.73 -5.78
N SER A 220 -16.19 -10.18 -4.57
CA SER A 220 -16.78 -10.86 -3.40
C SER A 220 -18.09 -10.26 -2.91
N GLN A 221 -18.58 -9.17 -3.51
CA GLN A 221 -19.77 -8.48 -3.03
C GLN A 221 -20.99 -9.40 -2.99
N GLN A 222 -21.25 -10.10 -4.07
CA GLN A 222 -22.46 -10.93 -4.18
C GLN A 222 -22.45 -12.09 -3.19
N SER A 223 -21.32 -12.77 -3.03
CA SER A 223 -21.20 -13.87 -2.08
C SER A 223 -21.31 -13.41 -0.62
N VAL A 224 -20.83 -12.22 -0.30
CA VAL A 224 -20.96 -11.65 1.05
C VAL A 224 -22.38 -11.20 1.32
N GLU A 225 -23.06 -10.55 0.36
CA GLU A 225 -24.47 -10.21 0.47
C GLU A 225 -25.33 -11.46 0.73
N GLN A 226 -25.07 -12.53 -0.01
CA GLN A 226 -25.77 -13.81 0.16
C GLN A 226 -25.51 -14.39 1.54
N ALA A 227 -24.29 -14.32 2.06
CA ALA A 227 -23.95 -14.82 3.39
C ALA A 227 -24.71 -14.07 4.50
N TYR A 228 -24.87 -12.74 4.38
CA TYR A 228 -25.70 -11.97 5.30
C TYR A 228 -27.18 -12.38 5.20
N ALA A 229 -27.69 -12.56 3.99
CA ALA A 229 -29.08 -12.98 3.79
C ALA A 229 -29.34 -14.37 4.39
N GLU A 230 -28.46 -15.34 4.18
CA GLU A 230 -28.56 -16.69 4.74
C GLU A 230 -28.47 -16.70 6.27
N ALA A 231 -27.76 -15.73 6.86
CA ALA A 231 -27.71 -15.54 8.31
C ALA A 231 -28.94 -14.81 8.86
N GLY A 232 -29.93 -14.50 8.04
CA GLY A 232 -31.13 -13.78 8.45
C GLY A 232 -30.90 -12.27 8.63
N GLN A 233 -29.86 -11.72 8.03
CA GLN A 233 -29.43 -10.33 8.19
C GLN A 233 -29.22 -9.63 6.85
N PRO A 234 -30.25 -9.54 5.97
CA PRO A 234 -30.08 -8.99 4.62
C PRO A 234 -29.99 -7.46 4.57
N GLN A 235 -30.25 -6.77 5.67
CA GLN A 235 -30.35 -5.31 5.73
C GLN A 235 -29.01 -4.58 5.72
N HIS A 236 -27.90 -5.29 5.92
CA HIS A 236 -26.59 -4.67 6.00
C HIS A 236 -26.04 -4.30 4.61
N LYS A 237 -25.26 -3.21 4.54
CA LYS A 237 -24.71 -2.72 3.29
C LYS A 237 -23.39 -3.42 2.98
N VAL A 238 -23.28 -3.96 1.77
CA VAL A 238 -22.04 -4.59 1.27
C VAL A 238 -21.60 -3.89 0.00
N THR A 239 -20.36 -3.45 -0.05
CA THR A 239 -19.76 -2.84 -1.24
C THR A 239 -18.39 -3.47 -1.50
N GLU A 240 -17.98 -3.47 -2.76
CA GLU A 240 -16.66 -3.99 -3.11
C GLU A 240 -15.54 -3.13 -2.55
N PHE A 241 -15.70 -1.81 -2.67
CA PHE A 241 -14.70 -0.83 -2.24
C PHE A 241 -15.40 0.44 -1.74
N ILE A 242 -14.84 1.08 -0.73
CA ILE A 242 -15.32 2.34 -0.17
C ILE A 242 -14.31 3.42 -0.55
N ASP A 243 -14.79 4.39 -1.35
CA ASP A 243 -13.97 5.45 -1.92
C ASP A 243 -13.96 6.73 -1.05
N ASP A 244 -14.92 6.88 -0.17
CA ASP A 244 -15.10 8.07 0.70
C ASP A 244 -14.33 7.97 2.02
#